data_e67ed797d5a181348b7de52f9ece9307
#
_entry.id   e67ed797d5a181348b7de52f9ece9307
#
_cell.length_a   1.000
_cell.length_b   1.000
_cell.length_c   1.000
_cell.angle_alpha   90.00
_cell.angle_beta   90.00
_cell.angle_gamma   90.00
#
_symmetry.space_group_name_H-M   'P 1'
#
loop_
_entity.id
_entity.type
_entity.pdbx_description
1 polymer ?
#
loop_
_entity_poly.entity_id
_entity_poly.type
_entity_poly.pdbx_seq_one_letter_code
_entity_poly.pdbx_strand_id
1 'polypeptide(L)'
;MRVGLISDTHGLLRPQALDALRGSDLIVHAGDVGGPAIVEALRTIAPVTVVRGNNDRGEWAGDWPETTLLTAGLVRIHVLHDVKALSVDPATARVDVIVSGHSHKPAAELRDGVWYVNPGSAGPRRFRLPIAVARLHIVGKRVEPHILTLAA
;
A
#
# COMPACT_ATOMS: atom_id res chain seq x y z
N MET A 1 9.55 -13.30 3.30
CA MET A 1 9.19 -12.36 2.22
C MET A 1 8.82 -11.01 2.80
N ARG A 2 9.33 -9.95 2.21
CA ARG A 2 9.05 -8.58 2.65
C ARG A 2 8.23 -7.86 1.59
N VAL A 3 7.06 -7.36 1.96
CA VAL A 3 6.19 -6.58 1.09
C VAL A 3 6.19 -5.13 1.57
N GLY A 4 6.66 -4.22 0.73
CA GLY A 4 6.61 -2.79 1.02
C GLY A 4 5.25 -2.23 0.68
N LEU A 5 4.69 -1.39 1.55
CA LEU A 5 3.40 -0.74 1.36
C LEU A 5 3.58 0.77 1.36
N ILE A 6 3.03 1.43 0.36
CA ILE A 6 3.08 2.88 0.21
C ILE A 6 1.75 3.38 -0.34
N SER A 7 1.34 4.59 0.01
CA SER A 7 0.11 5.18 -0.48
C SER A 7 0.16 6.70 -0.47
N ASP A 8 -0.75 7.29 -1.24
CA ASP A 8 -1.03 8.73 -1.19
C ASP A 8 0.21 9.59 -1.42
N THR A 9 1.01 9.24 -2.40
CA THR A 9 2.21 10.00 -2.79
C THR A 9 1.86 11.32 -3.46
N HIS A 10 0.75 11.39 -4.17
CA HIS A 10 0.28 12.61 -4.86
C HIS A 10 1.39 13.29 -5.66
N GLY A 11 2.21 12.52 -6.37
CA GLY A 11 3.30 13.03 -7.18
C GLY A 11 4.60 13.32 -6.45
N LEU A 12 4.65 13.09 -5.14
CA LEU A 12 5.84 13.32 -4.32
C LEU A 12 6.37 12.00 -3.77
N LEU A 13 7.53 11.58 -4.26
CA LEU A 13 8.23 10.41 -3.74
C LEU A 13 9.49 10.84 -3.00
N ARG A 14 9.42 10.83 -1.69
CA ARG A 14 10.53 11.25 -0.83
C ARG A 14 11.67 10.25 -0.85
N PRO A 15 12.94 10.70 -0.83
CA PRO A 15 14.08 9.79 -0.70
C PRO A 15 13.97 8.87 0.52
N GLN A 16 13.44 9.37 1.63
CA GLN A 16 13.24 8.60 2.86
C GLN A 16 12.27 7.43 2.64
N ALA A 17 11.24 7.62 1.80
CA ALA A 17 10.30 6.55 1.46
C ALA A 17 10.99 5.45 0.64
N LEU A 18 11.79 5.83 -0.35
CA LEU A 18 12.57 4.87 -1.13
C LEU A 18 13.52 4.08 -0.24
N ASP A 19 14.24 4.77 0.65
CA ASP A 19 15.19 4.11 1.55
C ASP A 19 14.48 3.12 2.48
N ALA A 20 13.32 3.49 3.01
CA ALA A 20 12.55 2.63 3.90
C ALA A 20 12.00 1.38 3.19
N LEU A 21 11.78 1.46 1.87
CA LEU A 21 11.26 0.34 1.07
C LEU A 21 12.35 -0.56 0.50
N ARG A 22 13.62 -0.20 0.64
CA ARG A 22 14.72 -1.05 0.15
C ARG A 22 14.70 -2.41 0.85
N GLY A 23 15.02 -3.44 0.11
CA GLY A 23 14.98 -4.81 0.60
C GLY A 23 13.58 -5.44 0.50
N SER A 24 12.60 -4.75 -0.06
CA SER A 24 11.29 -5.33 -0.36
C SER A 24 11.40 -6.30 -1.53
N ASP A 25 10.70 -7.42 -1.43
CA ASP A 25 10.57 -8.40 -2.52
C ASP A 25 9.45 -8.00 -3.48
N LEU A 26 8.47 -7.25 -2.98
CA LEU A 26 7.32 -6.76 -3.70
C LEU A 26 6.87 -5.44 -3.06
N ILE A 27 6.39 -4.51 -3.87
CA ILE A 27 5.85 -3.24 -3.38
C ILE A 27 4.39 -3.12 -3.82
N VAL A 28 3.54 -2.65 -2.91
CA VAL A 28 2.13 -2.35 -3.16
C VAL A 28 1.90 -0.86 -2.95
N HIS A 29 1.32 -0.20 -3.96
CA HIS A 29 0.87 1.18 -3.86
C HIS A 29 -0.65 1.21 -3.82
N ALA A 30 -1.21 1.76 -2.76
CA ALA A 30 -2.65 1.73 -2.50
C ALA A 30 -3.42 2.94 -3.08
N GLY A 31 -2.85 3.63 -4.06
CA GLY A 31 -3.57 4.67 -4.82
C GLY A 31 -3.23 6.10 -4.43
N ASP A 32 -3.79 7.03 -5.17
CA ASP A 32 -3.44 8.46 -5.16
C ASP A 32 -1.95 8.65 -5.41
N VAL A 33 -1.51 8.04 -6.50
CA VAL A 33 -0.10 7.97 -6.89
C VAL A 33 0.39 9.33 -7.37
N GLY A 34 -0.37 9.97 -8.27
CA GLY A 34 -0.07 11.29 -8.78
C GLY A 34 0.75 11.33 -10.06
N GLY A 35 1.13 10.18 -10.60
CA GLY A 35 1.84 10.10 -11.87
C GLY A 35 2.61 8.79 -12.06
N PRO A 36 2.89 8.41 -13.33
CA PRO A 36 3.57 7.15 -13.62
C PRO A 36 5.03 7.11 -13.15
N ALA A 37 5.69 8.27 -13.03
CA ALA A 37 7.08 8.36 -12.59
C ALA A 37 7.29 7.79 -11.19
N ILE A 38 6.27 7.90 -10.32
CA ILE A 38 6.30 7.33 -8.97
C ILE A 38 6.44 5.80 -9.05
N VAL A 39 5.60 5.17 -9.86
CA VAL A 39 5.62 3.71 -10.05
C VAL A 39 6.93 3.26 -10.66
N GLU A 40 7.44 3.98 -11.66
CA GLU A 40 8.72 3.66 -12.29
C GLU A 40 9.88 3.71 -11.30
N ALA A 41 9.88 4.73 -10.43
CA ALA A 41 10.90 4.86 -9.39
C ALA A 41 10.84 3.70 -8.39
N LEU A 42 9.63 3.30 -7.97
CA LEU A 42 9.44 2.16 -7.06
C LEU A 42 9.88 0.84 -7.71
N ARG A 43 9.69 0.69 -9.02
CA ARG A 43 10.12 -0.51 -9.75
C ARG A 43 11.62 -0.71 -9.76
N THR A 44 12.40 0.32 -9.48
CA THR A 44 13.85 0.17 -9.33
C THR A 44 14.24 -0.64 -8.08
N ILE A 45 13.32 -0.78 -7.14
CA ILE A 45 13.53 -1.54 -5.90
C ILE A 45 12.98 -2.96 -6.04
N ALA A 46 11.73 -3.11 -6.51
CA ALA A 46 11.03 -4.38 -6.58
C ALA A 46 9.83 -4.28 -7.54
N PRO A 47 9.23 -5.41 -7.96
CA PRO A 47 7.96 -5.37 -8.69
C PRO A 47 6.90 -4.61 -7.92
N VAL A 48 6.06 -3.83 -8.62
CA VAL A 48 5.04 -2.98 -8.02
C VAL A 48 3.65 -3.40 -8.47
N THR A 49 2.77 -3.61 -7.50
CA THR A 49 1.33 -3.73 -7.72
C THR A 49 0.70 -2.40 -7.32
N VAL A 50 -0.12 -1.81 -8.19
CA VAL A 50 -0.71 -0.50 -7.98
C VAL A 50 -2.20 -0.53 -8.22
N VAL A 51 -2.96 0.18 -7.38
CA VAL A 51 -4.38 0.46 -7.61
C VAL A 51 -4.58 1.97 -7.83
N ARG A 52 -5.67 2.32 -8.50
CA ARG A 52 -6.01 3.70 -8.78
C ARG A 52 -6.74 4.31 -7.59
N GLY A 53 -6.26 5.47 -7.12
CA GLY A 53 -6.96 6.26 -6.12
C GLY A 53 -7.94 7.24 -6.76
N ASN A 54 -8.73 7.93 -5.94
CA ASN A 54 -9.76 8.86 -6.40
C ASN A 54 -9.18 10.10 -7.10
N ASN A 55 -7.92 10.43 -6.88
CA ASN A 55 -7.23 11.56 -7.54
C ASN A 55 -6.41 11.15 -8.76
N ASP A 56 -6.34 9.86 -9.10
CA ASP A 56 -5.59 9.36 -10.25
C ASP A 56 -6.49 9.41 -11.50
N ARG A 57 -6.54 10.56 -12.17
CA ARG A 57 -7.47 10.83 -13.26
C ARG A 57 -6.81 11.00 -14.63
N GLY A 58 -5.49 10.94 -14.73
CA GLY A 58 -4.79 11.03 -15.98
C GLY A 58 -4.95 9.77 -16.83
N GLU A 59 -4.70 9.87 -18.14
CA GLU A 59 -4.72 8.70 -19.04
C GLU A 59 -3.74 7.62 -18.57
N TRP A 60 -2.63 8.04 -17.97
CA TRP A 60 -1.62 7.15 -17.41
C TRP A 60 -2.15 6.23 -16.29
N ALA A 61 -3.28 6.60 -15.65
CA ALA A 61 -3.92 5.80 -14.60
C ALA A 61 -4.98 4.84 -15.17
N GLY A 62 -5.29 4.90 -16.46
CA GLY A 62 -6.35 4.13 -17.08
C GLY A 62 -6.17 2.61 -16.95
N ASP A 63 -4.94 2.14 -16.96
CA ASP A 63 -4.60 0.71 -16.85
C ASP A 63 -4.52 0.21 -15.41
N TRP A 64 -4.57 1.11 -14.43
CA TRP A 64 -4.51 0.73 -13.02
C TRP A 64 -5.91 0.34 -12.53
N PRO A 65 -6.08 -0.86 -11.96
CA PRO A 65 -7.39 -1.27 -11.44
C PRO A 65 -7.74 -0.47 -10.18
N GLU A 66 -9.03 -0.40 -9.88
CA GLU A 66 -9.51 0.18 -8.62
C GLU A 66 -9.25 -0.75 -7.44
N THR A 67 -9.30 -2.05 -7.69
CA THR A 67 -9.01 -3.09 -6.71
C THR A 67 -8.16 -4.18 -7.36
N THR A 68 -7.36 -4.86 -6.55
CA THR A 68 -6.62 -6.03 -7.03
C THR A 68 -6.41 -7.02 -5.88
N LEU A 69 -6.26 -8.28 -6.26
CA LEU A 69 -5.91 -9.35 -5.35
C LEU A 69 -4.59 -9.94 -5.81
N LEU A 70 -3.63 -10.02 -4.91
CA LEU A 70 -2.35 -10.62 -5.20
C LEU A 70 -1.97 -11.64 -4.12
N THR A 71 -1.03 -12.50 -4.47
CA THR A 71 -0.50 -13.49 -3.55
C THR A 71 0.97 -13.19 -3.28
N ALA A 72 1.32 -13.09 -2.01
CA ALA A 72 2.70 -12.96 -1.57
C ALA A 72 3.04 -14.21 -0.75
N GLY A 73 3.79 -15.14 -1.38
CA GLY A 73 3.96 -16.47 -0.79
C GLY A 73 2.61 -17.18 -0.63
N LEU A 74 2.26 -17.53 0.59
CA LEU A 74 0.97 -18.19 0.91
C LEU A 74 -0.11 -17.19 1.36
N VAL A 75 0.20 -15.90 1.39
CA VAL A 75 -0.68 -14.85 1.90
C VAL A 75 -1.41 -14.16 0.75
N ARG A 76 -2.73 -14.02 0.90
CA ARG A 76 -3.59 -13.35 -0.08
C ARG A 76 -3.85 -11.92 0.38
N ILE A 77 -3.52 -10.96 -0.48
CA ILE A 77 -3.61 -9.53 -0.18
C ILE A 77 -4.61 -8.89 -1.13
N HIS A 78 -5.64 -8.26 -0.59
CA HIS A 78 -6.60 -7.47 -1.34
C HIS A 78 -6.24 -6.00 -1.17
N VAL A 79 -6.10 -5.28 -2.28
CA VAL A 79 -5.70 -3.88 -2.28
C VAL A 79 -6.80 -3.03 -2.89
N LEU A 80 -7.16 -1.95 -2.21
CA LEU A 80 -8.06 -0.92 -2.71
C LEU A 80 -7.66 0.42 -2.09
N HIS A 81 -8.07 1.52 -2.72
CA HIS A 81 -7.67 2.85 -2.19
C HIS A 81 -8.42 3.22 -0.92
N ASP A 82 -9.75 3.05 -0.90
CA ASP A 82 -10.60 3.42 0.24
C ASP A 82 -11.28 2.18 0.81
N VAL A 83 -10.94 1.83 2.05
CA VAL A 83 -11.45 0.64 2.72
C VAL A 83 -12.99 0.67 2.88
N LYS A 84 -13.58 1.86 2.91
CA LYS A 84 -15.05 2.00 2.97
C LYS A 84 -15.75 1.48 1.71
N ALA A 85 -15.03 1.36 0.61
CA ALA A 85 -15.53 0.80 -0.64
C ALA A 85 -15.37 -0.72 -0.74
N LEU A 86 -14.87 -1.37 0.33
CA LEU A 86 -14.67 -2.82 0.34
C LEU A 86 -16.01 -3.53 0.16
N SER A 87 -16.12 -4.32 -0.93
CA SER A 87 -17.33 -5.05 -1.29
C SER A 87 -17.20 -6.57 -1.15
N VAL A 88 -15.99 -7.06 -0.89
CA VAL A 88 -15.76 -8.49 -0.68
C VAL A 88 -15.78 -8.83 0.81
N ASP A 89 -16.30 -10.01 1.13
CA ASP A 89 -16.17 -10.58 2.46
C ASP A 89 -14.80 -11.27 2.54
N PRO A 90 -13.87 -10.77 3.38
CA PRO A 90 -12.53 -11.34 3.46
C PRO A 90 -12.51 -12.82 3.82
N ALA A 91 -13.41 -13.27 4.68
CA ALA A 91 -13.49 -14.69 5.06
C ALA A 91 -13.87 -15.58 3.88
N THR A 92 -14.92 -15.20 3.15
CA THR A 92 -15.38 -15.94 1.97
C THR A 92 -14.36 -15.92 0.85
N ALA A 93 -13.72 -14.78 0.63
CA ALA A 93 -12.68 -14.61 -0.40
C ALA A 93 -11.31 -15.16 0.02
N ARG A 94 -11.17 -15.62 1.26
CA ARG A 94 -9.92 -16.15 1.83
C ARG A 94 -8.78 -15.12 1.77
N VAL A 95 -9.10 -13.87 2.07
CA VAL A 95 -8.13 -12.77 2.12
C VAL A 95 -7.50 -12.73 3.50
N ASP A 96 -6.18 -12.63 3.56
CA ASP A 96 -5.42 -12.55 4.79
C ASP A 96 -5.10 -11.11 5.20
N VAL A 97 -4.94 -10.23 4.20
CA VAL A 97 -4.57 -8.82 4.41
C VAL A 97 -5.38 -7.93 3.47
N ILE A 98 -5.95 -6.86 4.02
CA ILE A 98 -6.56 -5.76 3.27
C ILE A 98 -5.62 -4.57 3.38
N VAL A 99 -5.15 -4.05 2.25
CA VAL A 99 -4.30 -2.85 2.18
C VAL A 99 -5.11 -1.71 1.57
N SER A 100 -5.12 -0.57 2.25
CA SER A 100 -5.81 0.63 1.77
C SER A 100 -5.02 1.89 2.13
N GLY A 101 -5.43 3.02 1.55
CA GLY A 101 -4.88 4.34 1.85
C GLY A 101 -6.00 5.34 2.13
N HIS A 102 -6.04 6.42 1.38
CA HIS A 102 -7.08 7.45 1.37
C HIS A 102 -7.13 8.33 2.63
N SER A 103 -7.20 7.76 3.83
CA SER A 103 -7.30 8.53 5.08
C SER A 103 -6.01 9.24 5.47
N HIS A 104 -4.87 8.85 4.89
CA HIS A 104 -3.52 9.30 5.27
C HIS A 104 -3.12 8.91 6.70
N LYS A 105 -3.92 8.09 7.37
CA LYS A 105 -3.70 7.70 8.76
C LYS A 105 -3.11 6.29 8.82
N PRO A 106 -1.84 6.14 9.22
CA PRO A 106 -1.23 4.81 9.31
C PRO A 106 -1.90 3.97 10.40
N ALA A 107 -2.19 2.73 10.07
CA ALA A 107 -2.81 1.79 11.01
C ALA A 107 -2.55 0.35 10.57
N ALA A 108 -2.44 -0.53 11.54
CA ALA A 108 -2.41 -1.96 11.33
C ALA A 108 -3.28 -2.61 12.40
N GLU A 109 -4.36 -3.26 11.98
CA GLU A 109 -5.37 -3.79 12.89
C GLU A 109 -5.76 -5.19 12.47
N LEU A 110 -5.77 -6.12 13.42
CA LEU A 110 -6.21 -7.49 13.20
C LEU A 110 -7.67 -7.60 13.61
N ARG A 111 -8.55 -7.98 12.66
CA ARG A 111 -9.97 -8.19 12.89
C ARG A 111 -10.38 -9.53 12.31
N ASP A 112 -10.92 -10.41 13.15
CA ASP A 112 -11.43 -11.72 12.71
C ASP A 112 -10.43 -12.51 11.83
N GLY A 113 -9.14 -12.45 12.22
CA GLY A 113 -8.08 -13.14 11.51
C GLY A 113 -7.57 -12.45 10.26
N VAL A 114 -8.06 -11.26 9.94
CA VAL A 114 -7.66 -10.47 8.76
C VAL A 114 -6.95 -9.20 9.20
N TRP A 115 -5.77 -8.95 8.66
CA TRP A 115 -5.06 -7.70 8.86
C TRP A 115 -5.62 -6.60 7.97
N TYR A 116 -5.96 -5.46 8.56
CA TYR A 116 -6.32 -4.24 7.86
C TYR A 116 -5.15 -3.26 8.04
N VAL A 117 -4.43 -2.96 6.95
CA VAL A 117 -3.22 -2.15 7.01
C VAL A 117 -3.37 -0.94 6.09
N ASN A 118 -3.13 0.23 6.67
CA ASN A 118 -3.00 1.48 5.94
C ASN A 118 -1.58 2.00 6.19
N PRO A 119 -0.73 2.12 5.17
CA PRO A 119 0.64 2.59 5.37
C PRO A 119 0.73 4.08 5.72
N GLY A 120 -0.39 4.80 5.70
CA GLY A 120 -0.40 6.24 5.83
C GLY A 120 -0.07 6.93 4.51
N SER A 121 0.23 8.23 4.55
CA SER A 121 0.64 8.98 3.38
C SER A 121 2.16 9.13 3.34
N ALA A 122 2.76 8.79 2.21
CA ALA A 122 4.19 9.01 1.97
C ALA A 122 4.47 10.32 1.21
N GLY A 123 3.43 10.99 0.76
CA GLY A 123 3.50 12.24 -0.01
C GLY A 123 3.37 13.48 0.86
N PRO A 124 2.65 14.49 0.39
CA PRO A 124 2.47 15.73 1.14
C PRO A 124 1.84 15.49 2.51
N ARG A 125 2.36 16.17 3.52
CA ARG A 125 1.80 16.10 4.87
C ARG A 125 0.43 16.76 4.90
N ARG A 126 -0.53 16.07 5.52
CA ARG A 126 -1.87 16.59 5.72
C ARG A 126 -2.14 16.71 7.22
N PHE A 127 -2.48 17.93 7.69
CA PHE A 127 -2.66 18.22 9.11
C PHE A 127 -1.42 17.83 9.93
N ARG A 128 -1.62 17.05 10.99
CA ARG A 128 -0.56 16.55 11.87
C ARG A 128 -0.27 15.07 11.66
N LEU A 129 -0.81 14.48 10.58
CA LEU A 129 -0.59 13.07 10.31
C LEU A 129 0.88 12.83 9.93
N PRO A 130 1.47 11.73 10.40
CA PRO A 130 2.87 11.45 10.08
C PRO A 130 3.04 11.07 8.60
N ILE A 131 4.22 11.31 8.07
CA ILE A 131 4.64 10.75 6.79
C ILE A 131 5.12 9.33 7.07
N ALA A 132 4.57 8.36 6.35
CA ALA A 132 4.83 6.96 6.66
C ALA A 132 4.76 6.06 5.43
N VAL A 133 5.40 4.92 5.53
CA VAL A 133 5.21 3.74 4.71
C VAL A 133 5.01 2.55 5.64
N ALA A 134 4.77 1.37 5.11
CA ALA A 134 4.66 0.17 5.93
C ALA A 134 5.40 -0.99 5.28
N ARG A 135 5.58 -2.03 6.04
CA ARG A 135 6.17 -3.28 5.57
C ARG A 135 5.39 -4.45 6.17
N LEU A 136 5.11 -5.45 5.34
CA LEU A 136 4.65 -6.75 5.81
C LEU A 136 5.82 -7.70 5.79
N HIS A 137 6.09 -8.33 6.92
CA HIS A 137 7.03 -9.44 6.99
C HIS A 137 6.23 -10.74 6.99
N ILE A 138 6.43 -11.55 5.95
CA ILE A 138 5.64 -12.77 5.72
C ILE A 138 6.53 -13.99 5.85
N VAL A 139 6.15 -14.91 6.73
CA VAL A 139 6.79 -16.21 6.89
C VAL A 139 5.67 -17.27 6.87
N GLY A 140 5.61 -18.05 5.80
CA GLY A 140 4.49 -18.97 5.58
C GLY A 140 3.17 -18.22 5.49
N LYS A 141 2.25 -18.48 6.40
CA LYS A 141 0.98 -17.77 6.54
C LYS A 141 1.01 -16.67 7.59
N ARG A 142 2.11 -16.52 8.29
CA ARG A 142 2.25 -15.51 9.33
C ARG A 142 2.59 -14.16 8.73
N VAL A 143 1.85 -13.14 9.15
CA VAL A 143 2.01 -11.75 8.70
C VAL A 143 2.35 -10.87 9.90
N GLU A 144 3.45 -10.12 9.79
CA GLU A 144 3.82 -9.11 10.78
C GLU A 144 3.86 -7.74 10.08
N PRO A 145 2.84 -6.89 10.27
CA PRO A 145 2.86 -5.53 9.72
C PRO A 145 3.66 -4.59 10.60
N HIS A 146 4.41 -3.69 9.95
CA HIS A 146 5.20 -2.65 10.62
C HIS A 146 4.93 -1.31 9.94
N ILE A 147 4.51 -0.32 10.72
CA ILE A 147 4.38 1.05 10.26
C ILE A 147 5.73 1.75 10.47
N LEU A 148 6.23 2.37 9.41
CA LEU A 148 7.52 3.07 9.42
C LEU A 148 7.26 4.56 9.24
N THR A 149 7.36 5.32 10.33
CA THR A 149 7.24 6.77 10.30
C THR A 149 8.55 7.36 9.77
N LEU A 150 8.44 8.25 8.80
CA LEU A 150 9.59 8.83 8.13
C LEU A 150 9.94 10.19 8.74
N ALA A 151 11.26 10.43 8.88
CA ALA A 151 11.77 11.74 9.23
C ALA A 151 11.74 12.62 7.97
N ALA A 152 10.75 13.48 7.86
CA ALA A 152 10.56 14.34 6.68
C ALA A 152 10.14 15.75 7.04
#